data_cae0daebac6a09552fbef4852691ef49
#
_entry.id   cae0daebac6a09552fbef4852691ef49
#
_cell.length_a   1.000
_cell.length_b   1.000
_cell.length_c   1.000
_cell.angle_alpha   90.00
_cell.angle_beta   90.00
_cell.angle_gamma   90.00
#
_symmetry.space_group_name_H-M   'P 1'
#
loop_
_entity.id
_entity.type
_entity.pdbx_description
1 polymer ?
#
loop_
_entity_poly.entity_id
_entity_poly.type
_entity_poly.pdbx_seq_one_letter_code
_entity_poly.pdbx_strand_id
1 'polypeptide(L)'
;MEDDTRLTIHAGDIEIDMIGGQSEIEGRLTRIKEDGQWDLLLEQIKAAVAKSKISNNAVEGLSERGRIFRAMIENCNLDRKPDQVLASIHYLRSSEGVDDCPPRVIEKIFEDAGLERPGNLSLYLNRLRERGLLEIPANKGDKNRYAILSYEGRAHLESRSHS
;
A
#
# COMPACT_ATOMS: atom_id res chain seq x y z
N MET A 1 33.24 -5.40 -33.42
CA MET A 1 32.11 -4.82 -32.72
C MET A 1 31.83 -5.73 -31.54
N GLU A 2 32.26 -5.33 -30.37
CA GLU A 2 31.82 -6.02 -29.16
C GLU A 2 30.40 -5.56 -28.91
N ASP A 3 29.47 -6.49 -28.93
CA ASP A 3 28.08 -6.22 -28.57
C ASP A 3 28.05 -5.87 -27.07
N ASP A 4 27.73 -4.64 -26.75
CA ASP A 4 27.51 -4.21 -25.38
C ASP A 4 26.31 -4.99 -24.80
N THR A 5 26.62 -5.88 -23.89
CA THR A 5 25.62 -6.67 -23.17
C THR A 5 25.18 -5.87 -21.94
N ARG A 6 23.87 -5.81 -21.72
CA ARG A 6 23.29 -5.22 -20.51
C ARG A 6 22.76 -6.32 -19.61
N LEU A 7 23.23 -6.36 -18.38
CA LEU A 7 22.71 -7.24 -17.33
C LEU A 7 22.05 -6.40 -16.26
N THR A 8 20.74 -6.60 -16.08
CA THR A 8 19.98 -5.92 -15.02
C THR A 8 19.44 -6.98 -14.05
N ILE A 9 19.71 -6.82 -12.77
CA ILE A 9 19.22 -7.70 -11.71
C ILE A 9 18.31 -6.85 -10.81
N HIS A 10 17.06 -7.23 -10.70
CA HIS A 10 16.08 -6.60 -9.80
C HIS A 10 15.75 -7.53 -8.64
N ALA A 11 15.86 -7.03 -7.41
CA ALA A 11 15.46 -7.76 -6.22
C ALA A 11 14.86 -6.80 -5.18
N GLY A 12 13.55 -6.63 -5.21
CA GLY A 12 12.85 -5.63 -4.39
C GLY A 12 13.30 -4.21 -4.75
N ASP A 13 13.79 -3.46 -3.76
CA ASP A 13 14.29 -2.09 -3.95
C ASP A 13 15.76 -2.03 -4.44
N ILE A 14 16.36 -3.18 -4.68
CA ILE A 14 17.74 -3.30 -5.15
C ILE A 14 17.73 -3.49 -6.66
N GLU A 15 18.36 -2.57 -7.36
CA GLU A 15 18.62 -2.66 -8.79
C GLU A 15 20.13 -2.63 -9.04
N ILE A 16 20.63 -3.65 -9.75
CA ILE A 16 22.00 -3.70 -10.22
C ILE A 16 21.95 -3.69 -11.75
N ASP A 17 22.49 -2.65 -12.33
CA ASP A 17 22.58 -2.49 -13.79
C ASP A 17 24.05 -2.48 -14.23
N MET A 18 24.41 -3.38 -15.11
CA MET A 18 25.77 -3.50 -15.65
C MET A 18 25.71 -3.48 -17.18
N ILE A 19 26.48 -2.59 -17.77
CA ILE A 19 26.65 -2.47 -19.21
C ILE A 19 28.13 -2.66 -19.55
N GLY A 20 28.42 -3.48 -20.53
CA GLY A 20 29.78 -3.75 -21.01
C GLY A 20 29.89 -5.03 -21.79
N GLY A 21 31.09 -5.39 -22.22
CA GLY A 21 31.35 -6.66 -22.84
C GLY A 21 31.12 -7.84 -21.89
N GLN A 22 30.74 -9.02 -22.41
CA GLN A 22 30.43 -10.19 -21.60
C GLN A 22 31.54 -10.51 -20.58
N SER A 23 32.80 -10.48 -21.00
CA SER A 23 33.97 -10.75 -20.14
C SER A 23 34.13 -9.72 -19.01
N GLU A 24 33.76 -8.46 -19.26
CA GLU A 24 33.81 -7.38 -18.27
C GLU A 24 32.72 -7.56 -17.19
N ILE A 25 31.52 -7.93 -17.63
CA ILE A 25 30.38 -8.20 -16.74
C ILE A 25 30.69 -9.40 -15.84
N GLU A 26 31.24 -10.49 -16.42
CA GLU A 26 31.65 -11.67 -15.66
C GLU A 26 32.74 -11.34 -14.65
N GLY A 27 33.73 -10.51 -15.03
CA GLY A 27 34.77 -10.04 -14.11
C GLY A 27 34.25 -9.21 -12.94
N ARG A 28 33.29 -8.35 -13.19
CA ARG A 28 32.62 -7.53 -12.14
C ARG A 28 31.79 -8.40 -11.21
N LEU A 29 31.03 -9.37 -11.73
CA LEU A 29 30.27 -10.33 -10.92
C LEU A 29 31.18 -11.18 -10.03
N THR A 30 32.33 -11.61 -10.55
CA THR A 30 33.32 -12.39 -9.80
C THR A 30 33.89 -11.58 -8.64
N ARG A 31 34.22 -10.31 -8.85
CA ARG A 31 34.70 -9.41 -7.79
C ARG A 31 33.65 -9.19 -6.71
N ILE A 32 32.39 -8.95 -7.08
CA ILE A 32 31.28 -8.80 -6.12
C ILE A 32 31.11 -10.05 -5.25
N LYS A 33 31.37 -11.25 -5.83
CA LYS A 33 31.37 -12.52 -5.09
C LYS A 33 32.56 -12.64 -4.12
N GLU A 34 33.76 -12.29 -4.57
CA GLU A 34 34.99 -12.43 -3.77
C GLU A 34 35.06 -11.43 -2.62
N ASP A 35 34.50 -10.22 -2.81
CA ASP A 35 34.47 -9.16 -1.78
C ASP A 35 33.41 -9.39 -0.67
N GLY A 36 32.68 -10.52 -0.69
CA GLY A 36 31.63 -10.82 0.29
C GLY A 36 30.38 -9.94 0.17
N GLN A 37 30.34 -9.00 -0.77
CA GLN A 37 29.18 -8.13 -1.01
C GLN A 37 27.99 -8.95 -1.54
N TRP A 38 28.26 -10.06 -2.23
CA TRP A 38 27.24 -10.96 -2.73
C TRP A 38 26.46 -11.64 -1.60
N ASP A 39 27.11 -12.02 -0.53
CA ASP A 39 26.46 -12.63 0.63
C ASP A 39 25.56 -11.64 1.36
N LEU A 40 26.00 -10.40 1.51
CA LEU A 40 25.17 -9.31 2.05
C LEU A 40 23.96 -9.04 1.18
N LEU A 41 24.12 -9.05 -0.13
CA LEU A 41 23.06 -8.84 -1.10
C LEU A 41 22.04 -9.99 -1.06
N LEU A 42 22.51 -11.24 -0.98
CA LEU A 42 21.66 -12.42 -0.82
C LEU A 42 20.91 -12.42 0.52
N GLU A 43 21.52 -11.98 1.60
CA GLU A 43 20.85 -11.83 2.89
C GLU A 43 19.73 -10.78 2.82
N GLN A 44 19.99 -9.64 2.19
CA GLN A 44 18.95 -8.61 1.98
C GLN A 44 17.81 -9.10 1.08
N ILE A 45 18.13 -9.84 0.00
CA ILE A 45 17.14 -10.46 -0.87
C ILE A 45 16.31 -11.50 -0.09
N LYS A 46 16.95 -12.36 0.69
CA LYS A 46 16.25 -13.34 1.54
C LYS A 46 15.34 -12.66 2.56
N ALA A 47 15.81 -11.59 3.21
CA ALA A 47 15.01 -10.80 4.13
C ALA A 47 13.80 -10.13 3.45
N ALA A 48 13.99 -9.55 2.25
CA ALA A 48 12.92 -8.97 1.46
C ALA A 48 11.89 -10.01 0.99
N VAL A 49 12.36 -11.18 0.54
CA VAL A 49 11.49 -12.31 0.14
C VAL A 49 10.76 -12.90 1.35
N ALA A 50 11.41 -13.02 2.50
CA ALA A 50 10.77 -13.48 3.74
C ALA A 50 9.68 -12.50 4.20
N LYS A 51 9.95 -11.19 4.15
CA LYS A 51 8.97 -10.13 4.44
C LYS A 51 7.79 -10.17 3.47
N SER A 52 8.04 -10.36 2.17
CA SER A 52 7.03 -10.53 1.14
C SER A 52 6.20 -11.81 1.34
N LYS A 53 6.83 -12.93 1.73
CA LYS A 53 6.13 -14.19 2.03
C LYS A 53 5.25 -14.09 3.27
N ILE A 54 5.69 -13.39 4.32
CA ILE A 54 4.89 -13.14 5.53
C ILE A 54 3.67 -12.30 5.16
N SER A 55 3.83 -11.28 4.32
CA SER A 55 2.71 -10.50 3.79
C SER A 55 1.76 -11.37 2.93
N ASN A 56 2.30 -12.24 2.08
CA ASN A 56 1.50 -13.12 1.23
C ASN A 56 0.74 -14.19 2.03
N ASN A 57 1.33 -14.77 3.08
CA ASN A 57 0.64 -15.75 3.92
C ASN A 57 -0.51 -15.11 4.73
N ALA A 58 -0.36 -13.85 5.13
CA ALA A 58 -1.44 -13.09 5.77
C ALA A 58 -2.56 -12.70 4.78
N VAL A 59 -2.31 -12.83 3.49
CA VAL A 59 -3.22 -12.47 2.38
C VAL A 59 -3.91 -13.70 1.78
N GLU A 60 -3.39 -14.92 2.03
CA GLU A 60 -4.05 -16.15 1.63
C GLU A 60 -5.41 -16.31 2.36
N GLY A 61 -6.48 -16.40 1.57
CA GLY A 61 -7.85 -16.49 2.07
C GLY A 61 -8.63 -15.17 2.09
N LEU A 62 -7.99 -14.05 1.81
CA LEU A 62 -8.69 -12.78 1.65
C LEU A 62 -9.35 -12.66 0.29
N SER A 63 -10.49 -11.96 0.21
CA SER A 63 -11.10 -11.59 -1.06
C SER A 63 -10.15 -10.70 -1.88
N GLU A 64 -10.31 -10.69 -3.21
CA GLU A 64 -9.52 -9.82 -4.08
C GLU A 64 -9.62 -8.35 -3.66
N ARG A 65 -10.82 -7.90 -3.37
CA ARG A 65 -11.12 -6.58 -2.82
C ARG A 65 -10.32 -6.28 -1.53
N GLY A 66 -10.32 -7.22 -0.60
CA GLY A 66 -9.59 -7.10 0.67
C GLY A 66 -8.09 -7.01 0.46
N ARG A 67 -7.54 -7.80 -0.47
CA ARG A 67 -6.11 -7.76 -0.82
C ARG A 67 -5.68 -6.41 -1.39
N ILE A 68 -6.50 -5.85 -2.30
CA ILE A 68 -6.22 -4.55 -2.91
C ILE A 68 -6.25 -3.45 -1.85
N PHE A 69 -7.27 -3.42 -1.00
CA PHE A 69 -7.37 -2.44 0.07
C PHE A 69 -6.22 -2.56 1.08
N ARG A 70 -5.88 -3.78 1.49
CA ARG A 70 -4.76 -4.03 2.38
C ARG A 70 -3.43 -3.55 1.79
N ALA A 71 -3.16 -3.88 0.52
CA ALA A 71 -1.98 -3.42 -0.18
C ALA A 71 -1.90 -1.88 -0.24
N MET A 72 -3.02 -1.21 -0.45
CA MET A 72 -3.08 0.25 -0.42
C MET A 72 -2.71 0.81 0.96
N ILE A 73 -3.23 0.25 2.04
CA ILE A 73 -2.90 0.65 3.42
C ILE A 73 -1.41 0.46 3.70
N GLU A 74 -0.86 -0.67 3.32
CA GLU A 74 0.56 -1.01 3.54
C GLU A 74 1.50 -0.13 2.68
N ASN A 75 1.19 0.06 1.41
CA ASN A 75 2.00 0.86 0.49
C ASN A 75 2.01 2.36 0.84
N CYS A 76 0.90 2.84 1.40
CA CYS A 76 0.79 4.23 1.84
C CYS A 76 1.21 4.45 3.31
N ASN A 77 1.74 3.43 3.99
CA ASN A 77 2.16 3.48 5.40
C ASN A 77 1.08 4.05 6.35
N LEU A 78 -0.18 3.67 6.13
CA LEU A 78 -1.32 4.17 6.90
C LEU A 78 -1.50 3.36 8.19
N ASP A 79 -0.67 3.61 9.20
CA ASP A 79 -0.67 2.87 10.46
C ASP A 79 -1.78 3.31 11.43
N ARG A 80 -2.28 4.52 11.28
CA ARG A 80 -3.28 5.09 12.20
C ARG A 80 -4.70 4.75 11.77
N LYS A 81 -5.53 4.28 12.71
CA LYS A 81 -6.94 3.95 12.44
C LYS A 81 -7.74 5.08 11.77
N PRO A 82 -7.63 6.36 12.17
CA PRO A 82 -8.33 7.44 11.47
C PRO A 82 -7.95 7.56 10.00
N ASP A 83 -6.67 7.38 9.66
CA ASP A 83 -6.17 7.45 8.30
C ASP A 83 -6.64 6.24 7.48
N GLN A 84 -6.69 5.05 8.09
CA GLN A 84 -7.27 3.85 7.50
C GLN A 84 -8.78 4.00 7.21
N VAL A 85 -9.52 4.67 8.09
CA VAL A 85 -10.95 4.96 7.88
C VAL A 85 -11.14 5.94 6.72
N LEU A 86 -10.33 7.00 6.63
CA LEU A 86 -10.34 7.91 5.47
C LEU A 86 -10.03 7.16 4.17
N ALA A 87 -8.99 6.34 4.19
CA ALA A 87 -8.57 5.54 3.04
C ALA A 87 -9.66 4.55 2.61
N SER A 88 -10.40 3.94 3.54
CA SER A 88 -11.50 3.03 3.21
C SER A 88 -12.63 3.74 2.47
N ILE A 89 -13.00 4.95 2.89
CA ILE A 89 -14.02 5.77 2.21
C ILE A 89 -13.52 6.18 0.82
N HIS A 90 -12.26 6.60 0.71
CA HIS A 90 -11.66 6.94 -0.57
C HIS A 90 -11.66 5.75 -1.53
N TYR A 91 -11.20 4.57 -1.07
CA TYR A 91 -11.17 3.35 -1.86
C TYR A 91 -12.56 2.93 -2.36
N LEU A 92 -13.54 2.87 -1.46
CA LEU A 92 -14.91 2.49 -1.80
C LEU A 92 -15.51 3.42 -2.87
N ARG A 93 -15.27 4.70 -2.78
CA ARG A 93 -15.80 5.68 -3.75
C ARG A 93 -15.04 5.66 -5.06
N SER A 94 -13.71 5.66 -5.03
CA SER A 94 -12.89 5.79 -6.24
C SER A 94 -12.73 4.48 -7.01
N SER A 95 -12.61 3.35 -6.31
CA SER A 95 -12.32 2.06 -6.93
C SER A 95 -13.56 1.20 -7.14
N GLU A 96 -14.56 1.32 -6.27
CA GLU A 96 -15.78 0.52 -6.36
C GLU A 96 -17.01 1.32 -6.80
N GLY A 97 -16.88 2.64 -6.96
CA GLY A 97 -17.98 3.50 -7.37
C GLY A 97 -19.14 3.55 -6.38
N VAL A 98 -18.84 3.27 -5.10
CA VAL A 98 -19.85 3.32 -4.04
C VAL A 98 -20.09 4.77 -3.66
N ASP A 99 -21.26 5.30 -3.98
CA ASP A 99 -21.63 6.68 -3.64
C ASP A 99 -21.80 6.88 -2.14
N ASP A 100 -22.23 5.84 -1.46
CA ASP A 100 -22.50 5.81 -0.03
C ASP A 100 -21.54 4.87 0.69
N CYS A 101 -20.91 5.38 1.75
CA CYS A 101 -20.05 4.60 2.61
C CYS A 101 -20.64 4.50 4.03
N PRO A 102 -21.75 3.77 4.23
CA PRO A 102 -22.31 3.57 5.55
C PRO A 102 -21.34 2.78 6.43
N PRO A 103 -21.41 2.89 7.77
CA PRO A 103 -20.50 2.21 8.68
C PRO A 103 -20.33 0.71 8.38
N ARG A 104 -21.41 0.03 8.03
CA ARG A 104 -21.37 -1.42 7.67
C ARG A 104 -20.49 -1.74 6.47
N VAL A 105 -20.47 -0.85 5.47
CA VAL A 105 -19.65 -1.04 4.26
C VAL A 105 -18.19 -0.80 4.59
N ILE A 106 -17.92 0.18 5.45
CA ILE A 106 -16.56 0.46 5.94
C ILE A 106 -16.06 -0.72 6.80
N GLU A 107 -16.85 -1.22 7.73
CA GLU A 107 -16.50 -2.39 8.53
C GLU A 107 -16.22 -3.62 7.65
N LYS A 108 -17.04 -3.81 6.62
CA LYS A 108 -16.89 -4.93 5.70
C LYS A 108 -15.57 -4.91 4.92
N ILE A 109 -15.09 -3.75 4.46
CA ILE A 109 -13.79 -3.68 3.78
C ILE A 109 -12.62 -3.98 4.72
N PHE A 110 -12.71 -3.62 6.01
CA PHE A 110 -11.71 -4.02 7.00
C PHE A 110 -11.71 -5.54 7.23
N GLU A 111 -12.89 -6.17 7.32
CA GLU A 111 -13.00 -7.64 7.40
C GLU A 111 -12.41 -8.31 6.16
N ASP A 112 -12.79 -7.87 4.98
CA ASP A 112 -12.33 -8.41 3.70
C ASP A 112 -10.81 -8.30 3.55
N ALA A 113 -10.20 -7.28 4.15
CA ALA A 113 -8.76 -7.06 4.17
C ALA A 113 -8.03 -7.77 5.33
N GLY A 114 -8.74 -8.46 6.21
CA GLY A 114 -8.16 -9.06 7.40
C GLY A 114 -7.52 -8.04 8.34
N LEU A 115 -8.02 -6.80 8.32
CA LEU A 115 -7.58 -5.72 9.20
C LEU A 115 -8.49 -5.65 10.43
N GLU A 116 -7.91 -5.26 11.57
CA GLU A 116 -8.70 -5.03 12.76
C GLU A 116 -9.71 -3.90 12.54
N ARG A 117 -10.98 -4.18 12.82
CA ARG A 117 -12.06 -3.21 12.69
C ARG A 117 -11.87 -2.03 13.67
N PRO A 118 -12.23 -0.81 13.26
CA PRO A 118 -12.26 0.33 14.19
C PRO A 118 -13.26 0.05 15.31
N GLY A 119 -12.83 0.08 16.57
CA GLY A 119 -13.66 -0.29 17.73
C GLY A 119 -14.91 0.58 17.89
N ASN A 120 -14.85 1.86 17.49
CA ASN A 120 -16.00 2.78 17.47
C ASN A 120 -15.97 3.63 16.21
N LEU A 121 -16.44 3.06 15.10
CA LEU A 121 -16.41 3.73 13.80
C LEU A 121 -17.17 5.06 13.80
N SER A 122 -18.31 5.13 14.49
CA SER A 122 -19.09 6.38 14.58
C SER A 122 -18.30 7.49 15.24
N LEU A 123 -17.51 7.19 16.25
CA LEU A 123 -16.64 8.16 16.91
C LEU A 123 -15.53 8.65 15.97
N TYR A 124 -14.91 7.73 15.22
CA TYR A 124 -13.91 8.09 14.21
C TYR A 124 -14.50 9.00 13.14
N LEU A 125 -15.66 8.66 12.60
CA LEU A 125 -16.35 9.45 11.57
C LEU A 125 -16.70 10.86 12.09
N ASN A 126 -17.19 10.99 13.32
CA ASN A 126 -17.50 12.28 13.91
C ASN A 126 -16.25 13.14 14.09
N ARG A 127 -15.17 12.57 14.65
CA ARG A 127 -13.89 13.29 14.82
C ARG A 127 -13.27 13.72 13.49
N LEU A 128 -13.38 12.90 12.46
CA LEU A 128 -12.89 13.26 11.14
C LEU A 128 -13.70 14.39 10.50
N ARG A 129 -15.02 14.44 10.76
CA ARG A 129 -15.88 15.58 10.35
C ARG A 129 -15.54 16.84 11.11
N GLU A 130 -15.38 16.77 12.42
CA GLU A 130 -14.98 17.91 13.26
C GLU A 130 -13.65 18.51 12.82
N ARG A 131 -12.75 17.68 12.31
CA ARG A 131 -11.47 18.10 11.73
C ARG A 131 -11.58 18.59 10.28
N GLY A 132 -12.76 18.60 9.70
CA GLY A 132 -12.99 19.02 8.31
C GLY A 132 -12.46 18.05 7.25
N LEU A 133 -12.10 16.81 7.62
CA LEU A 133 -11.57 15.81 6.68
C LEU A 133 -12.66 15.01 5.97
N LEU A 134 -13.88 15.01 6.53
CA LEU A 134 -15.07 14.41 5.94
C LEU A 134 -16.18 15.44 5.82
N GLU A 135 -16.95 15.30 4.75
CA GLU A 135 -18.16 16.08 4.48
C GLU A 135 -19.38 15.17 4.40
N ILE A 136 -20.55 15.75 4.60
CA ILE A 136 -21.82 15.07 4.34
C ILE A 136 -22.22 15.40 2.89
N PRO A 137 -22.54 14.41 2.05
CA PRO A 137 -23.01 14.69 0.69
C PRO A 137 -24.25 15.56 0.70
N ALA A 138 -24.28 16.56 -0.19
CA ALA A 138 -25.37 17.53 -0.30
C ALA A 138 -26.71 16.94 -0.82
N ASN A 139 -26.77 15.65 -1.08
CA ASN A 139 -27.98 14.98 -1.54
C ASN A 139 -29.05 14.97 -0.45
N LYS A 140 -30.02 15.88 -0.59
CA LYS A 140 -31.02 16.24 0.40
C LYS A 140 -32.10 15.18 0.68
N GLY A 141 -32.05 14.01 0.04
CA GLY A 141 -33.06 12.96 0.19
C GLY A 141 -32.75 11.89 1.21
N ASP A 142 -31.50 11.76 1.63
CA ASP A 142 -31.08 10.64 2.45
C ASP A 142 -30.98 10.97 3.92
N LYS A 143 -31.73 10.22 4.71
CA LYS A 143 -31.62 10.24 6.19
C LYS A 143 -30.31 9.62 6.65
N ASN A 144 -29.57 9.01 5.78
CA ASN A 144 -28.31 8.33 6.04
C ASN A 144 -27.17 9.33 5.83
N ARG A 145 -26.43 9.56 6.90
CA ARG A 145 -25.34 10.53 6.98
C ARG A 145 -24.05 9.93 6.45
N TYR A 146 -23.99 9.69 5.16
CA TYR A 146 -22.81 9.14 4.52
C TYR A 146 -21.71 10.19 4.45
N ALA A 147 -20.48 9.72 4.65
CA ALA A 147 -19.32 10.58 4.65
C ALA A 147 -18.59 10.50 3.30
N ILE A 148 -18.20 11.64 2.78
CA ILE A 148 -17.26 11.77 1.67
C ILE A 148 -16.01 12.49 2.14
N LEU A 149 -14.87 12.24 1.49
CA LEU A 149 -13.68 13.02 1.78
C LEU A 149 -13.86 14.46 1.30
N SER A 150 -13.53 15.41 2.17
CA SER A 150 -13.34 16.79 1.79
C SER A 150 -12.06 16.96 0.96
N TYR A 151 -11.82 18.16 0.44
CA TYR A 151 -10.55 18.49 -0.20
C TYR A 151 -9.37 18.30 0.80
N GLU A 152 -9.52 18.77 2.01
CA GLU A 152 -8.54 18.62 3.10
C GLU A 152 -8.32 17.16 3.48
N GLY A 153 -9.38 16.33 3.43
CA GLY A 153 -9.27 14.90 3.68
C GLY A 153 -8.42 14.18 2.63
N ARG A 154 -8.56 14.54 1.36
CA ARG A 154 -7.73 14.01 0.27
C ARG A 154 -6.27 14.44 0.41
N ALA A 155 -6.04 15.75 0.63
CA ALA A 155 -4.72 16.29 0.84
C ALA A 155 -4.02 15.66 2.05
N HIS A 156 -4.77 15.38 3.13
CA HIS A 156 -4.26 14.67 4.29
C HIS A 156 -3.80 13.24 3.95
N LEU A 157 -4.58 12.45 3.21
CA LEU A 157 -4.17 11.12 2.78
C LEU A 157 -2.95 11.16 1.85
N GLU A 158 -2.91 12.08 0.90
CA GLU A 158 -1.78 12.26 0.00
C GLU A 158 -0.50 12.58 0.78
N SER A 159 -0.57 13.48 1.76
CA SER A 159 0.59 13.82 2.60
C SER A 159 1.10 12.64 3.42
N ARG A 160 0.20 11.74 3.84
CA ARG A 160 0.57 10.52 4.58
C ARG A 160 1.18 9.45 3.70
N SER A 161 0.72 9.32 2.46
CA SER A 161 1.24 8.31 1.53
C SER A 161 2.66 8.63 1.00
N HIS A 162 3.15 9.85 1.20
CA HIS A 162 4.49 10.28 0.78
C HIS A 162 5.48 10.36 1.98
N SER A 163 5.07 9.97 3.16
CA SER A 163 5.91 9.92 4.36
C SER A 163 6.39 8.52 4.62
#